data_fb057a733d323164940e01682f23bf59
#
_entry.id   fb057a733d323164940e01682f23bf59
#
_cell.length_a   1.000
_cell.length_b   1.000
_cell.length_c   1.000
_cell.angle_alpha   90.00
_cell.angle_beta   90.00
_cell.angle_gamma   90.00
#
_symmetry.space_group_name_H-M   'P 1'
#
loop_
_entity.id
_entity.type
_entity.pdbx_description
1 polymer ?
#
loop_
_entity_poly.entity_id
_entity_poly.type
_entity_poly.pdbx_seq_one_letter_code
_entity_poly.pdbx_strand_id
1 'polypeptide(L)'
;LTGFLTFTIVGPAMKTVSDWVTNGIVWLYDTTSFIGMGVFGLTYSAIVLTGLHQSFPAIETQLITAFSNGKGAGDFIFVVASMANVAQGAATFAVWTLTKDKKMKGLASSAGVSALLGITEPALFGVNLKYKFPFFCALIGSGIAAMFAGLMHVVAVSLGSAGFLGFLSINASSIPMYIVAELISFAIAFALTFIYGKSHSELLNPAPVAAPSEPKEVKEAKTEAKKVSGVENQVVDSPVDGKSIDLGEVNDQVFSTKMMGDGAAVVPADGTIYAPADGEITVAYETKHAYGIKTDQGAEVLIHVGIDTVNLKGQHFTSNVNQGQKIKKGDVLGTADLEAIKQAGYDTTVMVIVTNTMNYASVERIDVNEVKHGDNLIAITAE
;
A
#
# COMPACT_ATOMS: atom_id res chain seq x y z
N LEU A 1 -21.48 6.20 25.73
CA LEU A 1 -21.35 7.54 25.15
C LEU A 1 -21.06 7.46 23.64
N THR A 2 -20.06 6.66 23.21
CA THR A 2 -19.67 6.49 21.79
C THR A 2 -20.85 6.02 20.92
N GLY A 3 -21.57 4.94 21.31
CA GLY A 3 -22.72 4.45 20.57
C GLY A 3 -23.83 5.47 20.41
N PHE A 4 -24.09 6.27 21.47
CA PHE A 4 -25.08 7.35 21.42
C PHE A 4 -24.65 8.46 20.44
N LEU A 5 -23.39 8.93 20.51
CA LEU A 5 -22.86 9.95 19.60
C LEU A 5 -22.86 9.45 18.15
N THR A 6 -22.48 8.19 17.94
CA THR A 6 -22.51 7.59 16.59
C THR A 6 -23.93 7.55 16.04
N PHE A 7 -24.89 7.12 16.82
CA PHE A 7 -26.26 6.99 16.34
C PHE A 7 -26.97 8.34 16.16
N THR A 8 -26.73 9.32 17.06
CA THR A 8 -27.48 10.59 17.06
C THR A 8 -26.83 11.71 16.25
N ILE A 9 -25.52 11.70 16.09
CA ILE A 9 -24.76 12.80 15.43
C ILE A 9 -23.98 12.30 14.23
N VAL A 10 -23.07 11.36 14.44
CA VAL A 10 -22.15 10.91 13.35
C VAL A 10 -22.92 10.17 12.26
N GLY A 11 -23.83 9.25 12.64
CA GLY A 11 -24.63 8.50 11.67
C GLY A 11 -25.49 9.38 10.77
N PRO A 12 -26.35 10.27 11.33
CA PRO A 12 -27.11 11.20 10.52
C PRO A 12 -26.26 12.15 9.65
N ALA A 13 -25.15 12.67 10.19
CA ALA A 13 -24.25 13.52 9.43
C ALA A 13 -23.60 12.77 8.25
N MET A 14 -23.09 11.56 8.49
CA MET A 14 -22.51 10.71 7.45
C MET A 14 -23.55 10.27 6.42
N LYS A 15 -24.78 9.97 6.87
CA LYS A 15 -25.90 9.70 5.96
C LYS A 15 -26.19 10.88 5.05
N THR A 16 -26.22 12.09 5.57
CA THR A 16 -26.47 13.31 4.79
C THR A 16 -25.38 13.51 3.74
N VAL A 17 -24.09 13.31 4.10
CA VAL A 17 -22.97 13.37 3.14
C VAL A 17 -23.11 12.28 2.08
N SER A 18 -23.43 11.05 2.48
CA SER A 18 -23.66 9.93 1.57
C SER A 18 -24.82 10.21 0.59
N ASP A 19 -25.93 10.72 1.10
CA ASP A 19 -27.10 11.09 0.28
C ASP A 19 -26.75 12.21 -0.73
N TRP A 20 -25.91 13.17 -0.35
CA TRP A 20 -25.45 14.23 -1.24
C TRP A 20 -24.57 13.67 -2.37
N VAL A 21 -23.61 12.80 -2.03
CA VAL A 21 -22.76 12.16 -3.02
C VAL A 21 -23.60 11.30 -3.96
N THR A 22 -24.52 10.51 -3.43
CA THR A 22 -25.46 9.67 -4.19
C THR A 22 -26.27 10.49 -5.17
N ASN A 23 -26.94 11.52 -4.66
CA ASN A 23 -27.80 12.37 -5.50
C ASN A 23 -26.99 13.08 -6.58
N GLY A 24 -25.77 13.48 -6.29
CA GLY A 24 -24.84 14.07 -7.27
C GLY A 24 -24.46 13.08 -8.39
N ILE A 25 -24.14 11.84 -8.02
CA ILE A 25 -23.75 10.79 -8.97
C ILE A 25 -24.95 10.36 -9.84
N VAL A 26 -26.11 10.14 -9.22
CA VAL A 26 -27.35 9.80 -9.94
C VAL A 26 -27.79 10.94 -10.86
N TRP A 27 -27.78 12.18 -10.37
CA TRP A 27 -28.06 13.36 -11.19
C TRP A 27 -27.10 13.47 -12.39
N LEU A 28 -25.82 13.22 -12.16
CA LEU A 28 -24.81 13.24 -13.23
C LEU A 28 -25.12 12.17 -14.28
N TYR A 29 -25.50 10.96 -13.87
CA TYR A 29 -25.90 9.90 -14.78
C TYR A 29 -27.18 10.25 -15.55
N ASP A 30 -28.24 10.68 -14.86
CA ASP A 30 -29.55 10.99 -15.45
C ASP A 30 -29.48 12.18 -16.41
N THR A 31 -28.63 13.18 -16.11
CA THR A 31 -28.55 14.42 -16.91
C THR A 31 -27.60 14.27 -18.09
N THR A 32 -26.49 13.55 -17.92
CA THR A 32 -25.42 13.52 -18.93
C THR A 32 -25.15 12.12 -19.48
N SER A 33 -25.85 11.08 -18.97
CA SER A 33 -25.75 9.68 -19.43
C SER A 33 -24.30 9.20 -19.50
N PHE A 34 -23.83 8.81 -20.69
CA PHE A 34 -22.48 8.27 -20.90
C PHE A 34 -21.36 9.24 -20.54
N ILE A 35 -21.56 10.55 -20.67
CA ILE A 35 -20.57 11.56 -20.26
C ILE A 35 -20.42 11.55 -18.74
N GLY A 36 -21.53 11.46 -18.01
CA GLY A 36 -21.53 11.36 -16.55
C GLY A 36 -20.79 10.13 -16.05
N MET A 37 -21.01 8.97 -16.68
CA MET A 37 -20.24 7.77 -16.37
C MET A 37 -18.74 7.96 -16.63
N GLY A 38 -18.38 8.65 -17.71
CA GLY A 38 -16.99 8.98 -18.01
C GLY A 38 -16.34 9.86 -16.94
N VAL A 39 -17.02 10.92 -16.51
CA VAL A 39 -16.54 11.81 -15.43
C VAL A 39 -16.43 11.04 -14.11
N PHE A 40 -17.40 10.19 -13.80
CA PHE A 40 -17.36 9.36 -12.61
C PHE A 40 -16.21 8.35 -12.66
N GLY A 41 -15.95 7.73 -13.83
CA GLY A 41 -14.82 6.84 -14.05
C GLY A 41 -13.46 7.54 -13.88
N LEU A 42 -13.33 8.78 -14.35
CA LEU A 42 -12.15 9.62 -14.16
C LEU A 42 -11.89 9.92 -12.67
N THR A 43 -12.91 9.94 -11.83
CA THR A 43 -12.79 10.33 -10.41
C THR A 43 -12.89 9.15 -9.45
N TYR A 44 -13.36 8.00 -9.90
CA TYR A 44 -13.68 6.86 -9.02
C TYR A 44 -12.51 6.43 -8.14
N SER A 45 -11.33 6.19 -8.71
CA SER A 45 -10.16 5.78 -7.92
C SER A 45 -9.70 6.86 -6.93
N ALA A 46 -9.94 8.15 -7.23
CA ALA A 46 -9.69 9.23 -6.28
C ALA A 46 -10.71 9.20 -5.12
N ILE A 47 -11.96 8.85 -5.40
CA ILE A 47 -12.99 8.64 -4.36
C ILE A 47 -12.62 7.42 -3.49
N VAL A 48 -12.08 6.35 -4.09
CA VAL A 48 -11.59 5.18 -3.34
C VAL A 48 -10.54 5.57 -2.30
N LEU A 49 -9.61 6.48 -2.63
CA LEU A 49 -8.59 6.96 -1.69
C LEU A 49 -9.17 7.67 -0.45
N THR A 50 -10.34 8.25 -0.57
CA THR A 50 -11.03 8.92 0.57
C THR A 50 -11.81 7.95 1.46
N GLY A 51 -12.01 6.69 1.02
CA GLY A 51 -12.87 5.72 1.69
C GLY A 51 -14.36 5.91 1.45
N LEU A 52 -14.81 6.97 0.78
CA LEU A 52 -16.23 7.26 0.52
C LEU A 52 -16.93 6.17 -0.31
N HIS A 53 -16.18 5.46 -1.15
CA HIS A 53 -16.69 4.34 -1.94
C HIS A 53 -17.33 3.22 -1.08
N GLN A 54 -16.98 3.11 0.20
CA GLN A 54 -17.57 2.13 1.12
C GLN A 54 -19.07 2.35 1.35
N SER A 55 -19.61 3.53 1.01
CA SER A 55 -21.03 3.80 1.05
C SER A 55 -21.79 3.33 -0.21
N PHE A 56 -21.11 3.06 -1.30
CA PHE A 56 -21.70 2.71 -2.59
C PHE A 56 -22.53 1.42 -2.59
N PRO A 57 -22.15 0.32 -1.90
CA PRO A 57 -22.97 -0.90 -1.90
C PRO A 57 -24.41 -0.71 -1.46
N ALA A 58 -24.67 0.24 -0.55
CA ALA A 58 -26.03 0.57 -0.13
C ALA A 58 -26.81 1.27 -1.25
N ILE A 59 -26.14 2.09 -2.06
CA ILE A 59 -26.71 2.79 -3.20
C ILE A 59 -26.94 1.83 -4.36
N GLU A 60 -25.95 1.00 -4.69
CA GLU A 60 -26.00 -0.04 -5.70
C GLU A 60 -27.19 -0.98 -5.47
N THR A 61 -27.41 -1.40 -4.21
CA THR A 61 -28.56 -2.22 -3.83
C THR A 61 -29.89 -1.54 -4.15
N GLN A 62 -29.99 -0.21 -3.92
CA GLN A 62 -31.18 0.56 -4.23
C GLN A 62 -31.41 0.67 -5.75
N LEU A 63 -30.33 0.93 -6.54
CA LEU A 63 -30.38 1.00 -8.00
C LEU A 63 -30.81 -0.34 -8.60
N ILE A 64 -30.23 -1.46 -8.15
CA ILE A 64 -30.60 -2.82 -8.56
C ILE A 64 -32.07 -3.12 -8.25
N THR A 65 -32.52 -2.77 -7.03
CA THR A 65 -33.90 -2.99 -6.62
C THR A 65 -34.88 -2.14 -7.45
N ALA A 66 -34.55 -0.89 -7.71
CA ALA A 66 -35.38 -0.02 -8.55
C ALA A 66 -35.46 -0.58 -9.98
N PHE A 67 -34.34 -1.01 -10.55
CA PHE A 67 -34.27 -1.59 -11.88
C PHE A 67 -35.08 -2.88 -12.00
N SER A 68 -35.00 -3.77 -11.01
CA SER A 68 -35.79 -5.02 -10.94
C SER A 68 -37.30 -4.77 -10.90
N ASN A 69 -37.71 -3.61 -10.38
CA ASN A 69 -39.10 -3.16 -10.34
C ASN A 69 -39.50 -2.34 -11.60
N GLY A 70 -38.67 -2.35 -12.64
CA GLY A 70 -38.93 -1.59 -13.87
C GLY A 70 -38.78 -0.07 -13.74
N LYS A 71 -38.03 0.39 -12.73
CA LYS A 71 -37.76 1.80 -12.44
C LYS A 71 -36.26 2.08 -12.44
N GLY A 72 -35.86 3.25 -12.97
CA GLY A 72 -34.48 3.68 -13.00
C GLY A 72 -33.60 2.97 -14.03
N ALA A 73 -32.33 3.36 -14.09
CA ALA A 73 -31.39 2.99 -15.14
C ALA A 73 -30.57 1.72 -14.84
N GLY A 74 -30.70 1.14 -13.65
CA GLY A 74 -29.85 0.05 -13.19
C GLY A 74 -28.58 0.52 -12.48
N ASP A 75 -27.75 -0.44 -12.03
CA ASP A 75 -26.55 -0.11 -11.30
C ASP A 75 -25.37 0.15 -12.25
N PHE A 76 -25.11 1.41 -12.49
CA PHE A 76 -23.96 1.89 -13.25
C PHE A 76 -22.71 2.09 -12.39
N ILE A 77 -22.85 2.21 -11.07
CA ILE A 77 -21.73 2.42 -10.12
C ILE A 77 -20.80 1.22 -10.15
N PHE A 78 -21.36 0.02 -10.07
CA PHE A 78 -20.61 -1.23 -10.18
C PHE A 78 -19.82 -1.33 -11.48
N VAL A 79 -20.42 -0.92 -12.61
CA VAL A 79 -19.75 -0.92 -13.92
C VAL A 79 -18.56 0.03 -13.92
N VAL A 80 -18.72 1.24 -13.39
CA VAL A 80 -17.63 2.22 -13.29
C VAL A 80 -16.53 1.72 -12.34
N ALA A 81 -16.89 1.11 -11.21
CA ALA A 81 -15.95 0.50 -10.28
C ALA A 81 -15.10 -0.58 -10.98
N SER A 82 -15.74 -1.42 -11.80
CA SER A 82 -15.04 -2.46 -12.55
C SER A 82 -14.05 -1.88 -13.56
N MET A 83 -14.45 -0.86 -14.31
CA MET A 83 -13.55 -0.18 -15.25
C MET A 83 -12.35 0.44 -14.50
N ALA A 84 -12.58 1.02 -13.33
CA ALA A 84 -11.52 1.60 -12.52
C ALA A 84 -10.55 0.53 -11.98
N ASN A 85 -11.06 -0.60 -11.50
CA ASN A 85 -10.25 -1.69 -10.98
C ASN A 85 -9.36 -2.29 -12.09
N VAL A 86 -9.91 -2.54 -13.26
CA VAL A 86 -9.18 -3.04 -14.43
C VAL A 86 -8.12 -2.03 -14.88
N ALA A 87 -8.43 -0.73 -14.91
CA ALA A 87 -7.48 0.31 -15.27
C ALA A 87 -6.28 0.37 -14.29
N GLN A 88 -6.54 0.28 -12.98
CA GLN A 88 -5.48 0.29 -11.96
C GLN A 88 -4.59 -0.95 -12.10
N GLY A 89 -5.18 -2.13 -12.34
CA GLY A 89 -4.43 -3.35 -12.61
C GLY A 89 -3.57 -3.26 -13.87
N ALA A 90 -4.12 -2.72 -14.96
CA ALA A 90 -3.42 -2.55 -16.23
C ALA A 90 -2.23 -1.58 -16.11
N ALA A 91 -2.40 -0.45 -15.42
CA ALA A 91 -1.32 0.48 -15.14
C ALA A 91 -0.21 -0.17 -14.30
N THR A 92 -0.59 -0.97 -13.31
CA THR A 92 0.35 -1.75 -12.49
C THR A 92 1.13 -2.76 -13.33
N PHE A 93 0.49 -3.47 -14.26
CA PHE A 93 1.18 -4.37 -15.20
C PHE A 93 2.12 -3.63 -16.15
N ALA A 94 1.79 -2.41 -16.58
CA ALA A 94 2.72 -1.60 -17.37
C ALA A 94 3.98 -1.24 -16.56
N VAL A 95 3.84 -0.90 -15.28
CA VAL A 95 4.98 -0.70 -14.37
C VAL A 95 5.78 -1.98 -14.24
N TRP A 96 5.15 -3.14 -14.06
CA TRP A 96 5.80 -4.44 -14.01
C TRP A 96 6.70 -4.71 -15.23
N THR A 97 6.25 -4.35 -16.43
CA THR A 97 7.03 -4.55 -17.65
C THR A 97 8.25 -3.62 -17.75
N LEU A 98 8.14 -2.41 -17.21
CA LEU A 98 9.13 -1.33 -17.38
C LEU A 98 10.17 -1.26 -16.25
N THR A 99 9.79 -1.64 -15.03
CA THR A 99 10.70 -1.58 -13.89
C THR A 99 11.79 -2.65 -13.97
N LYS A 100 13.02 -2.29 -13.58
CA LYS A 100 14.15 -3.22 -13.43
C LYS A 100 14.27 -3.74 -12.01
N ASP A 101 13.62 -3.11 -11.06
CA ASP A 101 13.60 -3.50 -9.65
C ASP A 101 12.83 -4.82 -9.49
N LYS A 102 13.51 -5.87 -9.05
CA LYS A 102 12.94 -7.21 -8.84
C LYS A 102 11.83 -7.22 -7.78
N LYS A 103 12.01 -6.45 -6.69
CA LYS A 103 11.03 -6.32 -5.61
C LYS A 103 9.74 -5.66 -6.14
N MET A 104 9.90 -4.56 -6.88
CA MET A 104 8.76 -3.90 -7.52
C MET A 104 8.09 -4.79 -8.57
N LYS A 105 8.83 -5.60 -9.31
CA LYS A 105 8.23 -6.59 -10.23
C LYS A 105 7.38 -7.62 -9.50
N GLY A 106 7.86 -8.17 -8.39
CA GLY A 106 7.10 -9.10 -7.57
C GLY A 106 5.80 -8.46 -7.08
N LEU A 107 5.91 -7.29 -6.45
CA LEU A 107 4.75 -6.54 -5.96
C LEU A 107 3.78 -6.19 -7.08
N ALA A 108 4.25 -5.64 -8.19
CA ALA A 108 3.40 -5.21 -9.29
C ALA A 108 2.69 -6.37 -10.00
N SER A 109 3.31 -7.57 -10.07
CA SER A 109 2.64 -8.74 -10.63
C SER A 109 1.47 -9.21 -9.77
N SER A 110 1.66 -9.37 -8.46
CA SER A 110 0.60 -9.80 -7.54
C SER A 110 -0.49 -8.74 -7.37
N ALA A 111 -0.09 -7.49 -7.19
CA ALA A 111 -1.02 -6.37 -7.05
C ALA A 111 -1.85 -6.12 -8.31
N GLY A 112 -1.25 -6.30 -9.50
CA GLY A 112 -1.97 -6.20 -10.77
C GLY A 112 -3.06 -7.26 -10.91
N VAL A 113 -2.74 -8.54 -10.58
CA VAL A 113 -3.75 -9.62 -10.56
C VAL A 113 -4.84 -9.33 -9.54
N SER A 114 -4.48 -8.91 -8.33
CA SER A 114 -5.43 -8.55 -7.28
C SER A 114 -6.42 -7.46 -7.74
N ALA A 115 -5.92 -6.42 -8.41
CA ALA A 115 -6.76 -5.33 -8.93
C ALA A 115 -7.73 -5.81 -10.01
N LEU A 116 -7.31 -6.68 -10.93
CA LEU A 116 -8.20 -7.28 -11.93
C LEU A 116 -9.32 -8.11 -11.30
N LEU A 117 -9.09 -8.67 -10.11
CA LEU A 117 -10.07 -9.44 -9.36
C LEU A 117 -10.92 -8.59 -8.39
N GLY A 118 -10.73 -7.26 -8.40
CA GLY A 118 -11.56 -6.31 -7.65
C GLY A 118 -10.94 -5.76 -6.37
N ILE A 119 -9.71 -6.13 -6.02
CA ILE A 119 -9.00 -5.64 -4.83
C ILE A 119 -7.85 -4.75 -5.28
N THR A 120 -8.07 -3.44 -5.25
CA THR A 120 -7.17 -2.46 -5.86
C THR A 120 -6.16 -1.84 -4.92
N GLU A 121 -6.31 -1.96 -3.61
CA GLU A 121 -5.47 -1.33 -2.62
C GLU A 121 -3.97 -1.65 -2.80
N PRO A 122 -3.55 -2.90 -3.05
CA PRO A 122 -2.14 -3.20 -3.29
C PRO A 122 -1.59 -2.51 -4.56
N ALA A 123 -2.40 -2.42 -5.61
CA ALA A 123 -2.02 -1.75 -6.85
C ALA A 123 -1.95 -0.22 -6.68
N LEU A 124 -2.96 0.36 -6.01
CA LEU A 124 -3.05 1.79 -5.76
C LEU A 124 -1.89 2.27 -4.87
N PHE A 125 -1.78 1.73 -3.67
CA PHE A 125 -0.82 2.21 -2.67
C PHE A 125 0.59 1.68 -2.90
N GLY A 126 0.72 0.40 -3.29
CA GLY A 126 2.02 -0.24 -3.49
C GLY A 126 2.74 0.18 -4.76
N VAL A 127 2.00 0.53 -5.83
CA VAL A 127 2.58 0.78 -7.15
C VAL A 127 2.17 2.12 -7.74
N ASN A 128 0.87 2.33 -7.99
CA ASN A 128 0.42 3.42 -8.86
C ASN A 128 0.59 4.81 -8.22
N LEU A 129 0.31 4.96 -6.94
CA LEU A 129 0.52 6.20 -6.20
C LEU A 129 1.99 6.47 -5.90
N LYS A 130 2.79 5.43 -5.73
CA LYS A 130 4.24 5.57 -5.54
C LYS A 130 4.90 6.31 -6.71
N TYR A 131 4.53 5.95 -7.93
CA TYR A 131 5.05 6.58 -9.14
C TYR A 131 4.19 7.73 -9.66
N LYS A 132 2.97 7.92 -9.12
CA LYS A 132 1.96 8.93 -9.47
C LYS A 132 1.40 8.81 -10.88
N PHE A 133 2.24 8.85 -11.92
CA PHE A 133 1.77 8.83 -13.31
C PHE A 133 0.91 7.59 -13.68
N PRO A 134 1.18 6.35 -13.17
CA PRO A 134 0.31 5.21 -13.49
C PRO A 134 -1.11 5.42 -12.95
N PHE A 135 -1.24 6.05 -11.77
CA PHE A 135 -2.54 6.40 -11.21
C PHE A 135 -3.33 7.31 -12.15
N PHE A 136 -2.73 8.39 -12.66
CA PHE A 136 -3.41 9.30 -13.58
C PHE A 136 -3.74 8.64 -14.93
N CYS A 137 -2.86 7.80 -15.46
CA CYS A 137 -3.12 7.02 -16.67
C CYS A 137 -4.31 6.07 -16.48
N ALA A 138 -4.41 5.44 -15.31
CA ALA A 138 -5.54 4.58 -14.97
C ALA A 138 -6.86 5.36 -14.87
N LEU A 139 -6.87 6.58 -14.30
CA LEU A 139 -8.06 7.43 -14.28
C LEU A 139 -8.58 7.69 -15.71
N ILE A 140 -7.67 8.00 -16.65
CA ILE A 140 -8.05 8.25 -18.05
C ILE A 140 -8.62 6.98 -18.69
N GLY A 141 -7.97 5.83 -18.52
CA GLY A 141 -8.45 4.55 -19.03
C GLY A 141 -9.83 4.18 -18.50
N SER A 142 -10.02 4.32 -17.19
CA SER A 142 -11.30 4.10 -16.52
C SER A 142 -12.40 5.04 -17.05
N GLY A 143 -12.10 6.34 -17.17
CA GLY A 143 -13.08 7.33 -17.64
C GLY A 143 -13.58 7.05 -19.06
N ILE A 144 -12.67 6.73 -20.00
CA ILE A 144 -13.02 6.43 -21.39
C ILE A 144 -13.84 5.12 -21.47
N ALA A 145 -13.44 4.09 -20.71
CA ALA A 145 -14.15 2.83 -20.68
C ALA A 145 -15.55 2.95 -20.05
N ALA A 146 -15.67 3.73 -18.96
CA ALA A 146 -16.95 4.01 -18.33
C ALA A 146 -17.88 4.82 -19.25
N MET A 147 -17.33 5.77 -20.02
CA MET A 147 -18.09 6.48 -21.06
C MET A 147 -18.61 5.53 -22.12
N PHE A 148 -17.78 4.61 -22.61
CA PHE A 148 -18.21 3.59 -23.57
C PHE A 148 -19.31 2.68 -22.98
N ALA A 149 -19.12 2.20 -21.74
CA ALA A 149 -20.11 1.36 -21.05
C ALA A 149 -21.46 2.10 -20.90
N GLY A 150 -21.43 3.40 -20.59
CA GLY A 150 -22.61 4.24 -20.52
C GLY A 150 -23.31 4.41 -21.88
N LEU A 151 -22.55 4.60 -22.95
CA LEU A 151 -23.09 4.68 -24.33
C LEU A 151 -23.78 3.36 -24.74
N MET A 152 -23.26 2.22 -24.25
CA MET A 152 -23.84 0.90 -24.51
C MET A 152 -24.91 0.49 -23.47
N HIS A 153 -25.29 1.38 -22.56
CA HIS A 153 -26.25 1.14 -21.48
C HIS A 153 -25.95 -0.13 -20.66
N VAL A 154 -24.68 -0.37 -20.39
CA VAL A 154 -24.24 -1.50 -19.56
C VAL A 154 -24.50 -1.17 -18.11
N VAL A 155 -25.28 -2.03 -17.44
CA VAL A 155 -25.59 -1.89 -16.01
C VAL A 155 -25.53 -3.24 -15.32
N ALA A 156 -25.22 -3.23 -14.02
CA ALA A 156 -25.28 -4.43 -13.20
C ALA A 156 -26.70 -4.66 -12.67
N VAL A 157 -27.02 -5.94 -12.48
CA VAL A 157 -28.31 -6.44 -11.99
C VAL A 157 -28.18 -7.18 -10.66
N SER A 158 -26.97 -7.36 -10.19
CA SER A 158 -26.64 -7.96 -8.90
C SER A 158 -25.32 -7.39 -8.37
N LEU A 159 -25.12 -7.45 -7.06
CA LEU A 159 -23.81 -7.16 -6.46
C LEU A 159 -22.84 -8.33 -6.71
N GLY A 160 -21.55 -8.02 -6.83
CA GLY A 160 -20.50 -9.01 -7.06
C GLY A 160 -19.11 -8.44 -6.89
N SER A 161 -18.11 -9.18 -7.36
CA SER A 161 -16.72 -8.68 -7.41
C SER A 161 -16.55 -7.77 -8.62
N ALA A 162 -16.30 -6.50 -8.38
CA ALA A 162 -16.00 -5.53 -9.43
C ALA A 162 -14.65 -5.83 -10.07
N GLY A 163 -14.54 -5.71 -11.40
CA GLY A 163 -13.36 -6.05 -12.19
C GLY A 163 -13.64 -7.20 -13.14
N PHE A 164 -12.62 -7.98 -13.49
CA PHE A 164 -12.71 -8.96 -14.57
C PHE A 164 -13.85 -9.99 -14.37
N LEU A 165 -14.13 -10.36 -13.12
CA LEU A 165 -15.24 -11.25 -12.78
C LEU A 165 -16.60 -10.55 -12.71
N GLY A 166 -16.64 -9.25 -12.86
CA GLY A 166 -17.85 -8.43 -12.75
C GLY A 166 -18.91 -8.76 -13.81
N PHE A 167 -18.52 -9.39 -14.94
CA PHE A 167 -19.47 -9.84 -15.96
C PHE A 167 -20.57 -10.76 -15.40
N LEU A 168 -20.29 -11.45 -14.28
CA LEU A 168 -21.29 -12.32 -13.60
C LEU A 168 -22.44 -11.51 -12.98
N SER A 169 -22.25 -10.22 -12.75
CA SER A 169 -23.24 -9.31 -12.18
C SER A 169 -23.98 -8.50 -13.24
N ILE A 170 -23.60 -8.62 -14.52
CA ILE A 170 -24.16 -7.86 -15.63
C ILE A 170 -25.32 -8.60 -16.27
N ASN A 171 -26.32 -7.86 -16.76
CA ASN A 171 -27.40 -8.44 -17.57
C ASN A 171 -26.82 -9.20 -18.77
N ALA A 172 -27.28 -10.42 -18.99
CA ALA A 172 -26.74 -11.36 -20.00
C ALA A 172 -26.59 -10.74 -21.39
N SER A 173 -27.56 -9.88 -21.82
CA SER A 173 -27.51 -9.19 -23.10
C SER A 173 -26.38 -8.16 -23.22
N SER A 174 -25.91 -7.62 -22.10
CA SER A 174 -24.89 -6.55 -22.03
C SER A 174 -23.48 -7.07 -21.72
N ILE A 175 -23.33 -8.38 -21.39
CA ILE A 175 -22.01 -8.98 -21.08
C ILE A 175 -20.97 -8.73 -22.18
N PRO A 176 -21.29 -8.90 -23.49
CA PRO A 176 -20.28 -8.65 -24.53
C PRO A 176 -19.74 -7.21 -24.51
N MET A 177 -20.62 -6.22 -24.30
CA MET A 177 -20.22 -4.82 -24.24
C MET A 177 -19.49 -4.47 -22.95
N TYR A 178 -19.81 -5.14 -21.84
CA TYR A 178 -19.06 -5.03 -20.60
C TYR A 178 -17.61 -5.51 -20.79
N ILE A 179 -17.41 -6.69 -21.39
CA ILE A 179 -16.06 -7.22 -21.66
C ILE A 179 -15.28 -6.28 -22.60
N VAL A 180 -15.95 -5.73 -23.63
CA VAL A 180 -15.30 -4.73 -24.50
C VAL A 180 -14.89 -3.49 -23.71
N ALA A 181 -15.73 -3.00 -22.81
CA ALA A 181 -15.39 -1.87 -21.95
C ALA A 181 -14.18 -2.16 -21.05
N GLU A 182 -14.10 -3.35 -20.47
CA GLU A 182 -12.93 -3.78 -19.67
C GLU A 182 -11.64 -3.84 -20.51
N LEU A 183 -11.73 -4.38 -21.73
CA LEU A 183 -10.60 -4.41 -22.65
C LEU A 183 -10.15 -3.00 -23.05
N ILE A 184 -11.08 -2.06 -23.26
CA ILE A 184 -10.78 -0.64 -23.50
C ILE A 184 -10.07 -0.04 -22.29
N SER A 185 -10.59 -0.28 -21.08
CA SER A 185 -9.99 0.19 -19.83
C SER A 185 -8.57 -0.29 -19.69
N PHE A 186 -8.37 -1.61 -19.85
CA PHE A 186 -7.07 -2.23 -19.76
C PHE A 186 -6.10 -1.67 -20.80
N ALA A 187 -6.50 -1.66 -22.07
CA ALA A 187 -5.63 -1.25 -23.16
C ALA A 187 -5.18 0.21 -23.04
N ILE A 188 -6.10 1.12 -22.71
CA ILE A 188 -5.78 2.55 -22.59
C ILE A 188 -4.89 2.79 -21.37
N ALA A 189 -5.25 2.28 -20.20
CA ALA A 189 -4.46 2.46 -18.98
C ALA A 189 -3.05 1.88 -19.12
N PHE A 190 -2.95 0.66 -19.68
CA PHE A 190 -1.66 0.02 -19.95
C PHE A 190 -0.84 0.83 -20.95
N ALA A 191 -1.42 1.19 -22.12
CA ALA A 191 -0.68 1.89 -23.16
C ALA A 191 -0.18 3.26 -22.70
N LEU A 192 -1.04 4.06 -22.04
CA LEU A 192 -0.64 5.37 -21.53
C LEU A 192 0.47 5.26 -20.50
N THR A 193 0.33 4.31 -19.54
CA THR A 193 1.35 4.08 -18.51
C THR A 193 2.65 3.58 -19.14
N PHE A 194 2.58 2.67 -20.11
CA PHE A 194 3.75 2.12 -20.79
C PHE A 194 4.48 3.18 -21.61
N ILE A 195 3.77 3.97 -22.42
CA ILE A 195 4.34 5.02 -23.24
C ILE A 195 5.00 6.08 -22.36
N TYR A 196 4.30 6.57 -21.36
CA TYR A 196 4.82 7.58 -20.45
C TYR A 196 6.01 7.06 -19.63
N GLY A 197 5.89 5.87 -19.05
CA GLY A 197 6.95 5.26 -18.25
C GLY A 197 8.19 4.88 -19.05
N LYS A 198 8.01 4.51 -20.34
CA LYS A 198 9.15 4.27 -21.25
C LYS A 198 9.87 5.57 -21.60
N SER A 199 9.14 6.66 -21.81
CA SER A 199 9.70 8.00 -22.08
C SER A 199 10.40 8.59 -20.85
N HIS A 200 9.97 8.24 -19.65
CA HIS A 200 10.49 8.74 -18.37
C HIS A 200 10.97 7.57 -17.51
N SER A 201 11.84 6.74 -18.12
CA SER A 201 12.31 5.50 -17.47
C SER A 201 13.06 5.74 -16.15
N GLU A 202 13.60 6.94 -15.95
CA GLU A 202 14.22 7.40 -14.71
C GLU A 202 13.27 7.41 -13.51
N LEU A 203 11.98 7.62 -13.74
CA LEU A 203 10.97 7.58 -12.66
C LEU A 203 10.78 6.17 -12.08
N LEU A 204 10.90 5.15 -12.94
CA LEU A 204 10.76 3.74 -12.55
C LEU A 204 12.09 3.08 -12.19
N ASN A 205 13.15 3.60 -12.76
CA ASN A 205 14.51 3.07 -12.64
C ASN A 205 15.46 4.25 -12.38
N PRO A 206 15.39 4.88 -11.20
CA PRO A 206 16.29 5.97 -10.88
C PRO A 206 17.73 5.49 -11.00
N ALA A 207 18.58 6.31 -11.62
CA ALA A 207 20.00 6.04 -11.64
C ALA A 207 20.50 5.89 -10.20
N PRO A 208 21.44 5.00 -9.91
CA PRO A 208 22.08 4.97 -8.60
C PRO A 208 22.53 6.39 -8.28
N VAL A 209 22.10 6.94 -7.16
CA VAL A 209 22.56 8.26 -6.71
C VAL A 209 24.07 8.15 -6.59
N ALA A 210 24.80 8.85 -7.45
CA ALA A 210 26.25 8.91 -7.39
C ALA A 210 26.62 9.49 -6.03
N ALA A 211 27.35 8.73 -5.24
CA ALA A 211 27.97 9.24 -4.03
C ALA A 211 28.82 10.47 -4.37
N PRO A 212 28.90 11.47 -3.47
CA PRO A 212 29.72 12.65 -3.71
C PRO A 212 31.15 12.25 -4.07
N SER A 213 31.63 12.83 -5.15
CA SER A 213 32.94 12.55 -5.73
C SER A 213 34.05 12.88 -4.73
N GLU A 214 34.80 11.85 -4.31
CA GLU A 214 36.17 12.03 -3.84
C GLU A 214 37.16 12.14 -5.00
N PRO A 215 38.30 12.82 -4.84
CA PRO A 215 39.20 13.17 -5.93
C PRO A 215 39.97 11.97 -6.49
N LYS A 216 40.26 12.03 -7.78
CA LYS A 216 40.97 11.07 -8.63
C LYS A 216 42.33 10.62 -8.08
N GLU A 217 42.62 9.31 -8.19
CA GLU A 217 43.75 8.81 -8.94
C GLU A 217 43.67 7.33 -9.33
N VAL A 218 43.62 7.14 -10.59
CA VAL A 218 44.21 6.16 -11.56
C VAL A 218 44.71 4.79 -11.06
N LYS A 219 44.14 3.68 -11.54
CA LYS A 219 44.66 2.79 -12.57
C LYS A 219 43.80 1.56 -12.82
N GLU A 220 43.76 1.21 -14.13
CA GLU A 220 43.07 0.05 -14.71
C GLU A 220 43.51 -1.30 -14.14
N ALA A 221 42.56 -2.24 -14.05
CA ALA A 221 42.72 -3.60 -14.55
C ALA A 221 41.40 -4.36 -14.63
N LYS A 222 41.28 -5.10 -15.68
CA LYS A 222 40.22 -5.97 -16.18
C LYS A 222 39.67 -6.99 -15.19
N THR A 223 38.37 -7.31 -15.43
CA THR A 223 37.85 -8.69 -15.62
C THR A 223 36.99 -9.29 -14.50
N GLU A 224 35.90 -9.83 -14.97
CA GLU A 224 35.02 -10.89 -14.44
C GLU A 224 33.76 -10.50 -13.66
N ALA A 225 32.66 -11.01 -14.21
CA ALA A 225 31.33 -11.05 -13.61
C ALA A 225 31.42 -11.58 -12.18
N LYS A 226 31.08 -10.74 -11.19
CA LYS A 226 30.99 -11.17 -9.81
C LYS A 226 29.53 -11.15 -9.37
N LYS A 227 29.04 -12.34 -9.02
CA LYS A 227 27.81 -12.55 -8.24
C LYS A 227 27.62 -11.43 -7.22
N VAL A 228 26.39 -10.97 -7.06
CA VAL A 228 25.99 -10.12 -5.96
C VAL A 228 26.21 -10.91 -4.66
N SER A 229 27.38 -10.73 -4.08
CA SER A 229 27.74 -11.29 -2.77
C SER A 229 27.84 -10.11 -1.80
N GLY A 230 26.96 -10.06 -0.85
CA GLY A 230 26.93 -9.04 0.19
C GLY A 230 25.87 -9.30 1.27
N VAL A 231 25.36 -10.55 1.31
CA VAL A 231 24.41 -10.97 2.32
C VAL A 231 25.11 -12.04 3.14
N GLU A 232 25.39 -11.74 4.40
CA GLU A 232 26.08 -12.64 5.33
C GLU A 232 25.10 -13.09 6.41
N ASN A 233 25.38 -14.25 7.02
CA ASN A 233 24.68 -14.65 8.23
C ASN A 233 24.86 -13.58 9.29
N GLN A 234 23.78 -13.11 9.87
CA GLN A 234 23.84 -12.07 10.89
C GLN A 234 22.74 -12.25 11.94
N VAL A 235 22.92 -11.59 13.04
CA VAL A 235 21.93 -11.50 14.11
C VAL A 235 21.53 -10.04 14.27
N VAL A 236 20.25 -9.79 14.36
CA VAL A 236 19.68 -8.51 14.73
C VAL A 236 19.25 -8.59 16.19
N ASP A 237 19.75 -7.67 16.98
CA ASP A 237 19.50 -7.69 18.41
C ASP A 237 18.19 -7.00 18.79
N SER A 238 17.79 -7.14 20.05
CA SER A 238 16.66 -6.40 20.59
C SER A 238 16.99 -4.91 20.69
N PRO A 239 16.17 -4.03 20.14
CA PRO A 239 16.34 -2.58 20.30
C PRO A 239 15.78 -2.05 21.63
N VAL A 240 15.10 -2.86 22.43
CA VAL A 240 14.45 -2.48 23.67
C VAL A 240 14.51 -3.62 24.69
N ASP A 241 14.41 -3.28 26.00
CA ASP A 241 14.19 -4.24 27.05
C ASP A 241 12.72 -4.64 27.10
N GLY A 242 12.41 -5.93 27.26
CA GLY A 242 11.02 -6.36 27.40
C GLY A 242 10.77 -7.83 27.08
N LYS A 243 9.49 -8.15 26.83
CA LYS A 243 9.06 -9.50 26.50
C LYS A 243 9.03 -9.70 24.99
N SER A 244 9.82 -10.64 24.47
CA SER A 244 9.82 -11.03 23.06
C SER A 244 8.59 -11.90 22.73
N ILE A 245 7.90 -11.57 21.66
CA ILE A 245 6.75 -12.33 21.12
C ILE A 245 6.94 -12.56 19.61
N ASP A 246 6.23 -13.54 19.07
CA ASP A 246 6.20 -13.76 17.62
C ASP A 246 5.50 -12.58 16.91
N LEU A 247 5.98 -12.23 15.74
CA LEU A 247 5.38 -11.14 14.95
C LEU A 247 3.90 -11.45 14.61
N GLY A 248 3.53 -12.73 14.46
CA GLY A 248 2.16 -13.18 14.25
C GLY A 248 1.21 -12.95 15.44
N GLU A 249 1.75 -12.73 16.65
CA GLU A 249 0.94 -12.44 17.84
C GLU A 249 0.59 -10.94 17.99
N VAL A 250 1.17 -10.08 17.15
CA VAL A 250 0.91 -8.64 17.17
C VAL A 250 -0.53 -8.36 16.70
N ASN A 251 -1.24 -7.53 17.45
CA ASN A 251 -2.64 -7.18 17.16
C ASN A 251 -2.74 -6.13 16.01
N ASP A 252 -2.09 -6.41 14.90
CA ASP A 252 -2.12 -5.60 13.69
C ASP A 252 -1.95 -6.49 12.46
N GLN A 253 -2.83 -6.39 11.47
CA GLN A 253 -2.82 -7.26 10.30
C GLN A 253 -1.61 -7.04 9.38
N VAL A 254 -1.07 -5.83 9.32
CA VAL A 254 0.10 -5.52 8.47
C VAL A 254 1.34 -6.21 8.98
N PHE A 255 1.52 -6.25 10.31
CA PHE A 255 2.68 -6.87 10.95
C PHE A 255 2.49 -8.37 11.15
N SER A 256 1.35 -8.81 11.67
CA SER A 256 1.09 -10.23 11.96
C SER A 256 1.04 -11.14 10.73
N THR A 257 0.65 -10.61 9.56
CA THR A 257 0.71 -11.37 8.30
C THR A 257 2.08 -11.35 7.63
N LYS A 258 3.08 -10.70 8.24
CA LYS A 258 4.45 -10.58 7.72
C LYS A 258 4.54 -9.93 6.33
N MET A 259 3.56 -9.10 5.95
CA MET A 259 3.53 -8.42 4.64
C MET A 259 4.71 -7.47 4.43
N MET A 260 5.27 -6.91 5.49
CA MET A 260 6.41 -6.01 5.44
C MET A 260 7.77 -6.72 5.54
N GLY A 261 7.77 -8.02 5.77
CA GLY A 261 8.95 -8.84 6.04
C GLY A 261 8.76 -9.69 7.28
N ASP A 262 9.73 -10.56 7.58
CA ASP A 262 9.71 -11.38 8.78
C ASP A 262 10.56 -10.75 9.91
N GLY A 263 10.36 -11.19 11.14
CA GLY A 263 11.05 -10.63 12.28
C GLY A 263 10.47 -11.05 13.62
N ALA A 264 10.54 -10.13 14.58
CA ALA A 264 10.05 -10.34 15.95
C ALA A 264 9.37 -9.08 16.47
N ALA A 265 8.63 -9.22 17.56
CA ALA A 265 8.10 -8.08 18.31
C ALA A 265 8.53 -8.16 19.79
N VAL A 266 8.59 -7.01 20.43
CA VAL A 266 8.93 -6.90 21.87
C VAL A 266 7.89 -6.00 22.53
N VAL A 267 7.27 -6.51 23.61
CA VAL A 267 6.44 -5.67 24.49
C VAL A 267 7.41 -4.96 25.44
N PRO A 268 7.63 -3.64 25.26
CA PRO A 268 8.73 -2.94 25.91
C PRO A 268 8.47 -2.71 27.41
N ALA A 269 9.53 -2.85 28.22
CA ALA A 269 9.54 -2.52 29.66
C ALA A 269 9.93 -1.07 29.92
N ASP A 270 10.77 -0.49 29.04
CA ASP A 270 11.10 0.94 29.04
C ASP A 270 11.04 1.52 27.62
N GLY A 271 11.10 2.85 27.50
CA GLY A 271 10.88 3.54 26.23
C GLY A 271 12.14 3.94 25.50
N THR A 272 13.33 3.49 25.90
CA THR A 272 14.57 3.82 25.19
C THR A 272 14.79 2.86 24.03
N ILE A 273 15.03 3.40 22.83
CA ILE A 273 15.21 2.62 21.60
C ILE A 273 16.69 2.65 21.22
N TYR A 274 17.28 1.48 21.05
CA TYR A 274 18.70 1.29 20.74
C TYR A 274 18.90 0.74 19.33
N ALA A 275 20.07 0.99 18.75
CA ALA A 275 20.47 0.40 17.47
C ALA A 275 20.72 -1.11 17.63
N PRO A 276 20.04 -1.96 16.83
CA PRO A 276 20.12 -3.42 16.95
C PRO A 276 21.33 -4.02 16.23
N ALA A 277 22.05 -3.22 15.45
CA ALA A 277 23.24 -3.61 14.70
C ALA A 277 24.03 -2.38 14.26
N ASP A 278 25.29 -2.59 13.84
CA ASP A 278 26.09 -1.57 13.13
C ASP A 278 25.47 -1.31 11.75
N GLY A 279 25.44 -0.05 11.31
CA GLY A 279 24.87 0.28 10.01
C GLY A 279 24.62 1.77 9.77
N GLU A 280 23.64 2.06 8.92
CA GLU A 280 23.25 3.42 8.54
C GLU A 280 21.72 3.60 8.66
N ILE A 281 21.28 4.72 9.17
CA ILE A 281 19.88 5.11 9.20
C ILE A 281 19.44 5.45 7.78
N THR A 282 18.65 4.58 7.15
CA THR A 282 18.10 4.79 5.80
C THR A 282 16.84 5.64 5.82
N VAL A 283 16.06 5.55 6.91
CA VAL A 283 14.86 6.35 7.13
C VAL A 283 14.76 6.73 8.61
N ALA A 284 14.65 8.02 8.89
CA ALA A 284 14.21 8.56 10.17
C ALA A 284 12.87 9.27 9.94
N TYR A 285 11.78 8.70 10.46
CA TYR A 285 10.45 9.26 10.27
C TYR A 285 10.30 10.57 11.05
N GLU A 286 9.72 11.60 10.43
CA GLU A 286 9.45 12.89 11.07
C GLU A 286 8.60 12.75 12.35
N THR A 287 7.73 11.75 12.38
CA THR A 287 6.90 11.38 13.52
C THR A 287 7.63 10.56 14.58
N LYS A 288 8.93 10.27 14.38
CA LYS A 288 9.88 9.67 15.35
C LYS A 288 9.46 8.30 15.92
N HIS A 289 8.43 7.69 15.39
CA HIS A 289 7.90 6.40 15.84
C HIS A 289 8.54 5.21 15.11
N ALA A 290 9.34 5.45 14.07
CA ALA A 290 9.96 4.37 13.30
C ALA A 290 11.32 4.77 12.71
N TYR A 291 12.20 3.77 12.60
CA TYR A 291 13.56 3.87 12.10
C TYR A 291 13.83 2.77 11.07
N GLY A 292 14.28 3.13 9.88
CA GLY A 292 14.82 2.20 8.89
C GLY A 292 16.35 2.18 9.00
N ILE A 293 16.93 0.99 9.10
CA ILE A 293 18.36 0.78 9.25
C ILE A 293 18.84 -0.19 8.18
N LYS A 294 19.91 0.14 7.49
CA LYS A 294 20.65 -0.81 6.68
C LYS A 294 21.89 -1.23 7.44
N THR A 295 21.96 -2.51 7.83
CA THR A 295 23.12 -3.04 8.53
C THR A 295 24.33 -3.12 7.62
N ASP A 296 25.55 -3.10 8.18
CA ASP A 296 26.78 -3.24 7.41
C ASP A 296 26.86 -4.60 6.69
N GLN A 297 26.09 -5.62 7.14
CA GLN A 297 25.97 -6.96 6.54
C GLN A 297 24.80 -7.08 5.55
N GLY A 298 24.07 -5.99 5.26
CA GLY A 298 23.09 -5.91 4.19
C GLY A 298 21.63 -6.15 4.58
N ALA A 299 21.28 -6.40 5.85
CA ALA A 299 19.89 -6.46 6.28
C ALA A 299 19.27 -5.05 6.29
N GLU A 300 18.03 -4.97 5.82
CA GLU A 300 17.20 -3.77 5.93
C GLU A 300 16.21 -3.98 7.08
N VAL A 301 16.48 -3.35 8.21
CA VAL A 301 15.71 -3.50 9.44
C VAL A 301 14.82 -2.29 9.65
N LEU A 302 13.53 -2.53 9.86
CA LEU A 302 12.57 -1.53 10.32
C LEU A 302 12.27 -1.76 11.81
N ILE A 303 12.51 -0.74 12.62
CA ILE A 303 12.01 -0.68 14.01
C ILE A 303 10.78 0.21 14.00
N HIS A 304 9.63 -0.30 14.43
CA HIS A 304 8.38 0.44 14.52
C HIS A 304 7.86 0.41 15.95
N VAL A 305 7.71 1.56 16.57
CA VAL A 305 7.38 1.71 18.00
C VAL A 305 5.89 1.99 18.17
N GLY A 306 5.18 0.99 18.66
CA GLY A 306 3.74 1.02 18.88
C GLY A 306 2.92 0.80 17.60
N ILE A 307 1.64 0.49 17.77
CA ILE A 307 0.69 0.29 16.69
C ILE A 307 -0.07 1.60 16.46
N ASP A 308 -0.19 2.03 15.21
CA ASP A 308 -0.87 3.28 14.78
C ASP A 308 -0.31 4.58 15.39
N THR A 309 0.85 4.54 16.01
CA THR A 309 1.49 5.66 16.70
C THR A 309 1.94 6.80 15.77
N VAL A 310 1.94 6.58 14.46
CA VAL A 310 2.06 7.63 13.44
C VAL A 310 1.01 8.75 13.64
N ASN A 311 -0.17 8.40 14.15
CA ASN A 311 -1.27 9.34 14.42
C ASN A 311 -0.96 10.31 15.55
N LEU A 312 0.01 10.01 16.41
CA LEU A 312 0.51 10.91 17.45
C LEU A 312 1.36 12.06 16.89
N LYS A 313 1.71 12.04 15.58
CA LYS A 313 2.45 13.12 14.89
C LYS A 313 3.74 13.52 15.62
N GLY A 314 4.43 12.53 16.22
CA GLY A 314 5.68 12.73 16.93
C GLY A 314 5.54 13.16 18.40
N GLN A 315 4.31 13.32 18.91
CA GLN A 315 4.09 13.53 20.34
C GLN A 315 4.48 12.27 21.12
N HIS A 316 5.12 12.46 22.26
CA HIS A 316 5.62 11.39 23.14
C HIS A 316 6.85 10.62 22.59
N PHE A 317 7.48 11.13 21.51
CA PHE A 317 8.69 10.56 20.92
C PHE A 317 9.80 11.59 20.83
N THR A 318 11.06 11.12 21.06
CA THR A 318 12.26 11.87 20.70
C THR A 318 13.07 11.05 19.68
N SER A 319 13.88 11.72 18.88
CA SER A 319 14.83 11.06 17.98
C SER A 319 16.19 11.74 18.12
N ASN A 320 17.25 10.93 18.27
CA ASN A 320 18.63 11.38 18.40
C ASN A 320 19.42 11.17 17.11
N VAL A 321 18.78 10.64 16.06
CA VAL A 321 19.44 10.27 14.81
C VAL A 321 18.77 10.93 13.61
N ASN A 322 19.54 11.11 12.54
CA ASN A 322 19.06 11.63 11.26
C ASN A 322 19.28 10.61 10.15
N GLN A 323 18.52 10.74 9.08
CA GLN A 323 18.72 9.94 7.87
C GLN A 323 20.14 10.13 7.30
N GLY A 324 20.78 9.04 6.89
CA GLY A 324 22.16 9.01 6.40
C GLY A 324 23.22 8.90 7.51
N GLN A 325 22.82 8.91 8.77
CA GLN A 325 23.74 8.80 9.90
C GLN A 325 24.23 7.36 10.08
N LYS A 326 25.56 7.19 10.26
CA LYS A 326 26.16 5.93 10.68
C LYS A 326 25.91 5.73 12.16
N ILE A 327 25.53 4.52 12.52
CA ILE A 327 25.23 4.09 13.89
C ILE A 327 26.03 2.84 14.26
N LYS A 328 26.28 2.69 15.53
CA LYS A 328 26.84 1.50 16.15
C LYS A 328 25.78 0.78 16.96
N LYS A 329 25.86 -0.55 16.99
CA LYS A 329 25.07 -1.39 17.89
C LYS A 329 25.09 -0.82 19.31
N GLY A 330 23.89 -0.62 19.90
CA GLY A 330 23.72 -0.04 21.22
C GLY A 330 23.64 1.51 21.27
N ASP A 331 23.83 2.22 20.16
CA ASP A 331 23.57 3.66 20.12
C ASP A 331 22.10 3.96 20.41
N VAL A 332 21.81 5.02 21.17
CA VAL A 332 20.42 5.44 21.44
C VAL A 332 19.85 6.15 20.24
N LEU A 333 18.86 5.54 19.59
CA LEU A 333 18.15 6.10 18.43
C LEU A 333 17.12 7.16 18.85
N GLY A 334 16.47 6.96 19.99
CA GLY A 334 15.45 7.86 20.50
C GLY A 334 14.75 7.30 21.73
N THR A 335 13.67 7.98 22.15
CA THR A 335 12.85 7.56 23.28
C THR A 335 11.36 7.66 22.97
N ALA A 336 10.56 6.83 23.62
CA ALA A 336 9.11 6.84 23.59
C ALA A 336 8.57 6.88 25.04
N ASP A 337 7.67 7.80 25.32
CA ASP A 337 6.95 7.82 26.61
C ASP A 337 5.82 6.79 26.56
N LEU A 338 6.14 5.57 27.01
CA LEU A 338 5.21 4.42 26.94
C LEU A 338 3.90 4.67 27.69
N GLU A 339 3.95 5.36 28.82
CA GLU A 339 2.77 5.63 29.63
C GLU A 339 1.85 6.67 28.93
N ALA A 340 2.43 7.72 28.38
CA ALA A 340 1.67 8.72 27.63
C ALA A 340 1.06 8.13 26.34
N ILE A 341 1.78 7.23 25.65
CA ILE A 341 1.30 6.52 24.46
C ILE A 341 0.11 5.62 24.81
N LYS A 342 0.21 4.84 25.91
CA LYS A 342 -0.90 4.00 26.42
C LYS A 342 -2.11 4.84 26.83
N GLN A 343 -1.89 5.98 27.51
CA GLN A 343 -2.96 6.90 27.90
C GLN A 343 -3.66 7.53 26.68
N ALA A 344 -2.93 7.72 25.59
CA ALA A 344 -3.49 8.15 24.31
C ALA A 344 -4.27 7.04 23.58
N GLY A 345 -4.29 5.80 24.11
CA GLY A 345 -5.06 4.68 23.57
C GLY A 345 -4.32 3.83 22.54
N TYR A 346 -2.98 3.94 22.46
CA TYR A 346 -2.17 3.17 21.51
C TYR A 346 -1.42 2.03 22.19
N ASP A 347 -1.23 0.94 21.45
CA ASP A 347 -0.34 -0.17 21.84
C ASP A 347 1.11 0.28 21.70
N THR A 348 1.96 -0.18 22.64
CA THR A 348 3.38 0.21 22.70
C THR A 348 4.34 -0.86 22.18
N THR A 349 3.83 -1.99 21.69
CA THR A 349 4.64 -3.09 21.16
C THR A 349 5.60 -2.59 20.07
N VAL A 350 6.85 -2.99 20.16
CA VAL A 350 7.92 -2.61 19.23
C VAL A 350 8.12 -3.75 18.24
N MET A 351 7.86 -3.51 16.96
CA MET A 351 8.11 -4.46 15.88
C MET A 351 9.49 -4.24 15.30
N VAL A 352 10.25 -5.33 15.14
CA VAL A 352 11.58 -5.37 14.53
C VAL A 352 11.50 -6.29 13.31
N ILE A 353 11.56 -5.72 12.13
CA ILE A 353 11.22 -6.39 10.88
C ILE A 353 12.39 -6.30 9.90
N VAL A 354 12.80 -7.43 9.35
CA VAL A 354 13.75 -7.49 8.23
C VAL A 354 12.96 -7.35 6.93
N THR A 355 12.97 -6.16 6.33
CA THR A 355 12.11 -5.83 5.18
C THR A 355 12.60 -6.45 3.87
N ASN A 356 13.88 -6.85 3.78
CA ASN A 356 14.45 -7.55 2.65
C ASN A 356 14.59 -9.07 2.87
N THR A 357 13.65 -9.68 3.59
CA THR A 357 13.59 -11.12 3.92
C THR A 357 13.81 -12.01 2.69
N MET A 358 13.32 -11.61 1.51
CA MET A 358 13.46 -12.36 0.26
C MET A 358 14.91 -12.53 -0.22
N ASN A 359 15.86 -11.83 0.39
CA ASN A 359 17.29 -11.94 0.05
C ASN A 359 18.02 -12.97 0.92
N TYR A 360 17.30 -13.65 1.82
CA TYR A 360 17.85 -14.57 2.82
C TYR A 360 17.18 -15.94 2.71
N ALA A 361 17.89 -16.98 3.12
CA ALA A 361 17.35 -18.33 3.21
C ALA A 361 16.33 -18.44 4.34
N SER A 362 16.59 -17.80 5.48
CA SER A 362 15.64 -17.67 6.58
C SER A 362 15.85 -16.39 7.39
N VAL A 363 14.76 -15.90 7.98
CA VAL A 363 14.73 -14.85 9.01
C VAL A 363 13.82 -15.36 10.11
N GLU A 364 14.39 -15.66 11.26
CA GLU A 364 13.68 -16.36 12.32
C GLU A 364 13.86 -15.64 13.67
N ARG A 365 12.76 -15.53 14.44
CA ARG A 365 12.84 -15.09 15.82
C ARG A 365 13.62 -16.11 16.64
N ILE A 366 14.58 -15.64 17.43
CA ILE A 366 15.24 -16.47 18.42
C ILE A 366 14.26 -16.68 19.58
N ASP A 367 14.05 -17.94 19.99
CA ASP A 367 13.07 -18.29 21.00
C ASP A 367 13.56 -17.94 22.42
N VAL A 368 13.38 -16.67 22.76
CA VAL A 368 13.65 -16.11 24.10
C VAL A 368 12.40 -15.32 24.54
N ASN A 369 12.04 -15.47 25.83
CA ASN A 369 10.85 -14.79 26.36
C ASN A 369 11.15 -13.38 26.86
N GLU A 370 12.26 -13.17 27.56
CA GLU A 370 12.71 -11.89 28.10
C GLU A 370 13.99 -11.48 27.38
N VAL A 371 14.05 -10.27 26.91
CA VAL A 371 15.22 -9.71 26.22
C VAL A 371 15.60 -8.37 26.81
N LYS A 372 16.88 -8.09 26.82
CA LYS A 372 17.43 -6.75 27.00
C LYS A 372 17.90 -6.20 25.67
N HIS A 373 17.99 -4.89 25.57
CA HIS A 373 18.62 -4.28 24.41
C HIS A 373 20.03 -4.84 24.21
N GLY A 374 20.37 -5.21 22.98
CA GLY A 374 21.62 -5.86 22.64
C GLY A 374 21.63 -7.39 22.78
N ASP A 375 20.58 -8.02 23.34
CA ASP A 375 20.40 -9.47 23.27
C ASP A 375 19.96 -9.90 21.87
N ASN A 376 20.39 -11.09 21.46
CA ASN A 376 20.03 -11.65 20.16
C ASN A 376 18.50 -11.85 20.03
N LEU A 377 17.87 -11.26 19.01
CA LEU A 377 16.42 -11.31 18.80
C LEU A 377 16.02 -12.02 17.52
N ILE A 378 16.72 -11.77 16.40
CA ILE A 378 16.40 -12.35 15.09
C ILE A 378 17.68 -12.94 14.50
N ALA A 379 17.62 -14.22 14.11
CA ALA A 379 18.67 -14.87 13.33
C ALA A 379 18.36 -14.77 11.82
N ILE A 380 19.33 -14.34 11.04
CA ILE A 380 19.25 -14.20 9.58
C ILE A 380 20.28 -15.12 8.96
N THR A 381 19.83 -16.04 8.10
CA THR A 381 20.69 -16.97 7.37
C THR A 381 20.75 -16.55 5.90
N ALA A 382 21.94 -16.34 5.37
CA ALA A 382 22.18 -16.08 3.94
C ALA A 382 21.93 -17.33 3.11
N GLU A 383 21.61 -17.17 1.80
CA GLU A 383 21.53 -18.28 0.84
C GLU A 383 22.89 -18.90 0.53
#